data_ba33d86408776f517a6a28ac575058d5
#
_entry.id   ba33d86408776f517a6a28ac575058d5
#
_cell.length_a   1.000
_cell.length_b   1.000
_cell.length_c   1.000
_cell.angle_alpha   90.00
_cell.angle_beta   90.00
_cell.angle_gamma   90.00
#
_symmetry.space_group_name_H-M   'P 1'
#
loop_
_entity.id
_entity.type
_entity.pdbx_description
1 polymer ?
#
loop_
_entity_poly.entity_id
_entity_poly.type
_entity_poly.pdbx_seq_one_letter_code
_entity_poly.pdbx_strand_id
1 'polypeptide(L)'
;MNNQINDFVSKYDGEQFATGAGREIHAKLQKIYLSPTKVGDAELIAKIENAGDELQSFFMENSKAEVPIAGFINNEFLSRRIDRLVVDDATKTVRVLDYKTDINTDKFRDKYIAKMNEYIKLLQKIYPDYKISGYILWLHNWTLEYII
;
A
#
# COMPACT_ATOMS: atom_id res chain seq x y z
N MET A 1 -14.47 -8.02 -24.48
CA MET A 1 -14.93 -7.82 -23.09
C MET A 1 -13.82 -8.06 -22.08
N ASN A 2 -13.12 -9.19 -22.16
CA ASN A 2 -12.03 -9.48 -21.20
C ASN A 2 -10.86 -8.47 -21.27
N ASN A 3 -10.55 -7.94 -22.45
CA ASN A 3 -9.48 -6.95 -22.59
C ASN A 3 -9.78 -5.63 -21.92
N GLN A 4 -11.04 -5.20 -21.91
CA GLN A 4 -11.44 -3.95 -21.25
C GLN A 4 -11.35 -4.05 -19.74
N ILE A 5 -11.70 -5.21 -19.17
CA ILE A 5 -11.58 -5.45 -17.73
C ILE A 5 -10.11 -5.52 -17.31
N ASN A 6 -9.27 -6.18 -18.11
CA ASN A 6 -7.84 -6.26 -17.84
C ASN A 6 -7.17 -4.88 -17.93
N ASP A 7 -7.55 -4.06 -18.91
CA ASP A 7 -7.06 -2.69 -19.03
C ASP A 7 -7.50 -1.82 -17.85
N PHE A 8 -8.73 -2.01 -17.38
CA PHE A 8 -9.26 -1.31 -16.22
C PHE A 8 -8.49 -1.68 -14.94
N VAL A 9 -8.29 -2.97 -14.69
CA VAL A 9 -7.53 -3.46 -13.55
C VAL A 9 -6.09 -2.94 -13.58
N SER A 10 -5.43 -3.01 -14.73
CA SER A 10 -4.08 -2.52 -14.93
C SER A 10 -3.96 -1.01 -14.69
N LYS A 11 -4.98 -0.21 -15.02
CA LYS A 11 -5.05 1.22 -14.72
C LYS A 11 -5.15 1.53 -13.23
N TYR A 12 -5.87 0.70 -12.48
CA TYR A 12 -6.13 0.95 -11.05
C TYR A 12 -5.04 0.41 -10.15
N ASP A 13 -4.57 -0.79 -10.42
CA ASP A 13 -3.64 -1.50 -9.55
C ASP A 13 -2.20 -1.44 -10.03
N GLY A 14 -1.96 -0.83 -11.21
CA GLY A 14 -0.64 -0.70 -11.78
C GLY A 14 -0.04 -2.05 -12.16
N GLU A 15 1.26 -2.07 -12.32
CA GLU A 15 2.01 -3.24 -12.77
C GLU A 15 2.22 -4.31 -11.70
N GLN A 16 1.84 -4.04 -10.45
CA GLN A 16 2.01 -4.98 -9.34
C GLN A 16 1.26 -6.30 -9.56
N PHE A 17 0.23 -6.31 -10.42
CA PHE A 17 -0.49 -7.52 -10.81
C PHE A 17 -0.06 -8.08 -12.17
N ALA A 18 1.01 -7.54 -12.77
CA ALA A 18 1.48 -7.96 -14.08
C ALA A 18 1.94 -9.43 -14.10
N THR A 19 2.39 -9.99 -12.96
CA THR A 19 2.81 -11.37 -12.84
C THR A 19 1.96 -12.15 -11.84
N GLY A 20 1.84 -13.47 -12.04
CA GLY A 20 1.19 -14.35 -11.09
C GLY A 20 1.84 -14.34 -9.71
N ALA A 21 3.18 -14.26 -9.68
CA ALA A 21 3.96 -14.17 -8.44
C ALA A 21 3.65 -12.89 -7.67
N GLY A 22 3.50 -11.76 -8.38
CA GLY A 22 3.14 -10.48 -7.77
C GLY A 22 1.77 -10.53 -7.10
N ARG A 23 0.79 -11.12 -7.77
CA ARG A 23 -0.56 -11.30 -7.22
C ARG A 23 -0.57 -12.20 -6.00
N GLU A 24 0.21 -13.27 -6.03
CA GLU A 24 0.31 -14.23 -4.93
C GLU A 24 0.89 -13.57 -3.67
N ILE A 25 1.97 -12.81 -3.81
CA ILE A 25 2.59 -12.09 -2.69
C ILE A 25 1.61 -11.06 -2.13
N HIS A 26 0.94 -10.29 -2.98
CA HIS A 26 -0.08 -9.33 -2.55
C HIS A 26 -1.18 -10.00 -1.74
N ALA A 27 -1.71 -11.13 -2.22
CA ALA A 27 -2.77 -11.87 -1.54
C ALA A 27 -2.32 -12.41 -0.17
N LYS A 28 -1.07 -12.83 -0.05
CA LYS A 28 -0.51 -13.30 1.22
C LYS A 28 -0.25 -12.16 2.20
N LEU A 29 0.29 -11.03 1.73
CA LEU A 29 0.59 -9.89 2.58
C LEU A 29 -0.65 -9.29 3.23
N GLN A 30 -1.77 -9.24 2.51
CA GLN A 30 -3.02 -8.69 3.06
C GLN A 30 -3.54 -9.45 4.28
N LYS A 31 -3.15 -10.71 4.44
CA LYS A 31 -3.61 -11.59 5.53
C LYS A 31 -2.67 -11.57 6.73
N ILE A 32 -1.52 -10.89 6.64
CA ILE A 32 -0.51 -10.92 7.69
C ILE A 32 -0.84 -9.92 8.78
N TYR A 33 -0.75 -10.38 10.03
CA TYR A 33 -0.74 -9.57 11.24
C TYR A 33 0.32 -10.12 12.19
N LEU A 34 1.02 -9.23 12.88
CA LEU A 34 2.06 -9.59 13.86
C LEU A 34 1.54 -9.54 15.29
N SER A 35 0.43 -8.84 15.53
CA SER A 35 -0.20 -8.72 16.85
C SER A 35 -1.73 -8.74 16.73
N PRO A 36 -2.46 -9.18 17.76
CA PRO A 36 -1.97 -9.69 19.05
C PRO A 36 -1.25 -11.04 18.94
N THR A 37 -1.45 -11.77 17.84
CA THR A 37 -0.72 -13.02 17.53
C THR A 37 -0.26 -12.98 16.08
N LYS A 38 0.80 -13.70 15.76
CA LYS A 38 1.29 -13.79 14.38
C LYS A 38 0.35 -14.64 13.54
N VAL A 39 -0.16 -14.06 12.45
CA VAL A 39 -1.07 -14.71 11.50
C VAL A 39 -0.53 -14.52 10.09
N GLY A 40 -0.51 -15.58 9.30
CA GLY A 40 -0.16 -15.53 7.89
C GLY A 40 1.07 -16.35 7.55
N ASP A 41 1.59 -16.12 6.34
CA ASP A 41 2.73 -16.85 5.79
C ASP A 41 4.00 -16.64 6.61
N ALA A 42 4.59 -17.72 7.12
CA ALA A 42 5.73 -17.66 8.02
C ALA A 42 6.99 -17.08 7.37
N GLU A 43 7.22 -17.37 6.09
CA GLU A 43 8.38 -16.86 5.36
C GLU A 43 8.28 -15.34 5.16
N LEU A 44 7.10 -14.84 4.79
CA LEU A 44 6.88 -13.41 4.63
C LEU A 44 6.93 -12.68 5.97
N ILE A 45 6.41 -13.27 7.03
CA ILE A 45 6.53 -12.72 8.40
C ILE A 45 7.99 -12.55 8.78
N ALA A 46 8.83 -13.56 8.52
CA ALA A 46 10.26 -13.47 8.79
C ALA A 46 10.93 -12.32 8.02
N LYS A 47 10.55 -12.12 6.76
CA LYS A 47 11.07 -11.01 5.96
C LYS A 47 10.64 -9.63 6.50
N ILE A 48 9.41 -9.51 6.96
CA ILE A 48 8.91 -8.28 7.59
C ILE A 48 9.68 -8.01 8.88
N GLU A 49 9.85 -9.02 9.73
CA GLU A 49 10.57 -8.86 10.98
C GLU A 49 12.05 -8.49 10.78
N ASN A 50 12.70 -9.08 9.78
CA ASN A 50 14.09 -8.77 9.45
C ASN A 50 14.28 -7.37 8.84
N ALA A 51 13.23 -6.82 8.25
CA ALA A 51 13.28 -5.47 7.65
C ALA A 51 13.21 -4.32 8.66
N GLY A 52 12.89 -4.62 9.92
CA GLY A 52 12.95 -3.66 11.02
C GLY A 52 11.59 -3.21 11.55
N ASP A 53 11.66 -2.41 12.61
CA ASP A 53 10.47 -2.03 13.39
C ASP A 53 9.48 -1.16 12.61
N GLU A 54 9.98 -0.31 11.73
CA GLU A 54 9.12 0.58 10.96
C GLU A 54 8.20 -0.21 10.02
N LEU A 55 8.74 -1.20 9.32
CA LEU A 55 7.91 -2.06 8.47
C LEU A 55 6.94 -2.89 9.31
N GLN A 56 7.41 -3.44 10.42
CA GLN A 56 6.55 -4.23 11.32
C GLN A 56 5.34 -3.43 11.79
N SER A 57 5.50 -2.13 12.00
CA SER A 57 4.42 -1.26 12.48
C SER A 57 3.22 -1.19 11.53
N PHE A 58 3.40 -1.54 10.27
CA PHE A 58 2.30 -1.61 9.29
C PHE A 58 1.51 -2.92 9.37
N PHE A 59 1.97 -3.89 10.15
CA PHE A 59 1.35 -5.21 10.25
C PHE A 59 0.83 -5.52 11.66
N MET A 60 0.67 -4.49 12.48
CA MET A 60 0.09 -4.65 13.82
C MET A 60 -1.45 -4.63 13.76
N GLU A 61 -2.08 -4.94 14.87
CA GLU A 61 -3.55 -5.06 14.96
C GLU A 61 -4.31 -3.79 14.59
N ASN A 62 -3.67 -2.61 14.71
CA ASN A 62 -4.27 -1.33 14.33
C ASN A 62 -4.15 -1.01 12.83
N SER A 63 -3.52 -1.87 12.04
CA SER A 63 -3.44 -1.70 10.59
C SER A 63 -4.62 -2.36 9.90
N LYS A 64 -4.95 -1.87 8.70
CA LYS A 64 -5.99 -2.45 7.86
C LYS A 64 -5.44 -2.70 6.46
N ALA A 65 -5.76 -3.86 5.91
CA ALA A 65 -5.37 -4.25 4.56
C ALA A 65 -6.50 -3.97 3.57
N GLU A 66 -6.13 -3.67 2.33
CA GLU A 66 -7.06 -3.54 1.21
C GLU A 66 -8.17 -2.52 1.47
N VAL A 67 -7.80 -1.31 1.86
CA VAL A 67 -8.74 -0.26 2.26
C VAL A 67 -9.22 0.52 1.05
N PRO A 68 -10.53 0.47 0.70
CA PRO A 68 -11.05 1.28 -0.38
C PRO A 68 -11.20 2.74 0.06
N ILE A 69 -10.77 3.65 -0.81
CA ILE A 69 -10.96 5.09 -0.64
C ILE A 69 -11.48 5.70 -1.93
N ALA A 70 -12.31 6.71 -1.81
CA ALA A 70 -12.86 7.41 -2.96
C ALA A 70 -13.16 8.87 -2.64
N GLY A 71 -13.16 9.71 -3.64
CA GLY A 71 -13.49 11.12 -3.51
C GLY A 71 -13.19 11.89 -4.78
N PHE A 72 -13.38 13.20 -4.72
CA PHE A 72 -13.13 14.11 -5.83
C PHE A 72 -11.82 14.87 -5.60
N ILE A 73 -10.95 14.87 -6.61
CA ILE A 73 -9.77 15.73 -6.68
C ILE A 73 -9.87 16.51 -7.99
N ASN A 74 -9.86 17.84 -7.91
CA ASN A 74 -9.98 18.72 -9.09
C ASN A 74 -11.17 18.37 -9.97
N ASN A 75 -12.34 18.14 -9.37
CA ASN A 75 -13.59 17.76 -10.04
C ASN A 75 -13.57 16.39 -10.74
N GLU A 76 -12.54 15.60 -10.52
CA GLU A 76 -12.45 14.23 -11.02
C GLU A 76 -12.70 13.25 -9.88
N PHE A 77 -13.62 12.31 -10.09
CA PHE A 77 -13.88 11.23 -9.12
C PHE A 77 -12.79 10.18 -9.21
N LEU A 78 -12.16 9.90 -8.07
CA LEU A 78 -11.14 8.87 -7.95
C LEU A 78 -11.58 7.80 -6.96
N SER A 79 -11.41 6.55 -7.34
CA SER A 79 -11.62 5.40 -6.48
C SER A 79 -10.33 4.56 -6.47
N ARG A 80 -9.80 4.30 -5.28
CA ARG A 80 -8.52 3.62 -5.10
C ARG A 80 -8.62 2.61 -3.97
N ARG A 81 -7.67 1.70 -3.92
CA ARG A 81 -7.55 0.73 -2.82
C ARG A 81 -6.12 0.78 -2.28
N ILE A 82 -6.01 1.05 -1.00
CA ILE A 82 -4.73 1.14 -0.30
C ILE A 82 -4.35 -0.24 0.22
N ASP A 83 -3.11 -0.67 -0.03
CA ASP A 83 -2.64 -1.99 0.38
C ASP A 83 -2.63 -2.14 1.90
N ARG A 84 -2.06 -1.17 2.62
CA ARG A 84 -2.07 -1.11 4.09
C ARG A 84 -2.26 0.32 4.57
N LEU A 85 -3.06 0.47 5.60
CA LEU A 85 -3.35 1.76 6.20
C LEU A 85 -3.26 1.64 7.72
N VAL A 86 -2.55 2.58 8.33
CA VAL A 86 -2.48 2.70 9.80
C VAL A 86 -3.00 4.06 10.19
N VAL A 87 -4.09 4.08 10.97
CA VAL A 87 -4.64 5.29 11.55
C VAL A 87 -4.37 5.27 13.04
N ASP A 88 -3.64 6.26 13.53
CA ASP A 88 -3.34 6.43 14.95
C ASP A 88 -4.02 7.70 15.45
N ASP A 89 -5.12 7.52 16.17
CA ASP A 89 -5.92 8.64 16.69
C ASP A 89 -5.22 9.37 17.86
N ALA A 90 -4.37 8.67 18.58
CA ALA A 90 -3.63 9.27 19.69
C ALA A 90 -2.61 10.31 19.23
N THR A 91 -1.90 10.00 18.14
CA THR A 91 -0.90 10.90 17.53
C THR A 91 -1.46 11.72 16.37
N LYS A 92 -2.69 11.45 15.96
CA LYS A 92 -3.33 12.04 14.77
C LYS A 92 -2.46 11.88 13.54
N THR A 93 -2.07 10.63 13.25
CA THR A 93 -1.29 10.28 12.08
C THR A 93 -1.99 9.21 11.26
N VAL A 94 -1.83 9.30 9.94
CA VAL A 94 -2.27 8.27 8.98
C VAL A 94 -1.06 7.89 8.13
N ARG A 95 -0.78 6.60 8.05
CA ARG A 95 0.34 6.11 7.23
C ARG A 95 -0.16 5.11 6.20
N VAL A 96 0.28 5.30 4.97
CA VAL A 96 -0.06 4.46 3.82
C VAL A 96 1.14 3.61 3.45
N LEU A 97 0.92 2.33 3.20
CA LEU A 97 1.94 1.44 2.63
C LEU A 97 1.42 0.84 1.33
N ASP A 98 2.22 0.94 0.28
CA ASP A 98 1.96 0.37 -1.03
C ASP A 98 3.06 -0.64 -1.37
N TYR A 99 2.68 -1.82 -1.85
CA TYR A 99 3.64 -2.87 -2.23
C TYR A 99 3.95 -2.77 -3.71
N LYS A 100 5.24 -2.87 -4.08
CA LYS A 100 5.69 -2.89 -5.47
C LYS A 100 6.62 -4.06 -5.71
N THR A 101 6.38 -4.77 -6.80
CA THR A 101 7.19 -5.93 -7.20
C THR A 101 8.23 -5.60 -8.27
N ASP A 102 8.19 -4.40 -8.84
CA ASP A 102 9.10 -3.98 -9.91
C ASP A 102 10.55 -3.91 -9.43
N ILE A 103 11.46 -4.44 -10.26
CA ILE A 103 12.89 -4.38 -10.00
C ILE A 103 13.47 -3.03 -10.44
N ASN A 104 13.01 -2.52 -11.58
CA ASN A 104 13.48 -1.24 -12.12
C ASN A 104 12.66 -0.09 -11.54
N THR A 105 13.04 0.37 -10.36
CA THR A 105 12.34 1.42 -9.62
C THR A 105 12.36 2.78 -10.32
N ASP A 106 13.45 3.12 -11.01
CA ASP A 106 13.61 4.43 -11.65
C ASP A 106 12.58 4.64 -12.78
N LYS A 107 12.33 3.59 -13.56
CA LYS A 107 11.40 3.65 -14.70
C LYS A 107 9.98 4.01 -14.30
N PHE A 108 9.52 3.52 -13.14
CA PHE A 108 8.14 3.68 -12.70
C PHE A 108 7.98 4.63 -11.50
N ARG A 109 9.08 5.16 -11.01
CA ARG A 109 9.10 5.93 -9.76
C ARG A 109 8.15 7.13 -9.79
N ASP A 110 8.20 7.94 -10.83
CA ASP A 110 7.35 9.14 -10.94
C ASP A 110 5.88 8.78 -10.96
N LYS A 111 5.54 7.69 -11.62
CA LYS A 111 4.18 7.16 -11.67
C LYS A 111 3.69 6.73 -10.30
N TYR A 112 4.55 6.06 -9.53
CA TYR A 112 4.21 5.59 -8.19
C TYR A 112 4.09 6.74 -7.18
N ILE A 113 4.94 7.76 -7.32
CA ILE A 113 4.84 8.98 -6.51
C ILE A 113 3.53 9.71 -6.82
N ALA A 114 3.16 9.83 -8.09
CA ALA A 114 1.91 10.47 -8.48
C ALA A 114 0.68 9.74 -7.89
N LYS A 115 0.71 8.41 -7.91
CA LYS A 115 -0.35 7.59 -7.32
C LYS A 115 -0.41 7.76 -5.80
N MET A 116 0.74 7.80 -5.14
CA MET A 116 0.82 8.05 -3.70
C MET A 116 0.24 9.42 -3.35
N ASN A 117 0.54 10.44 -4.15
CA ASN A 117 -0.03 11.78 -3.97
C ASN A 117 -1.57 11.76 -4.04
N GLU A 118 -2.15 10.97 -4.92
CA GLU A 118 -3.61 10.80 -4.99
C GLU A 118 -4.16 10.22 -3.69
N TYR A 119 -3.52 9.19 -3.15
CA TYR A 119 -3.92 8.59 -1.86
C TYR A 119 -3.89 9.63 -0.74
N ILE A 120 -2.79 10.39 -0.65
CA ILE A 120 -2.61 11.41 0.38
C ILE A 120 -3.71 12.47 0.28
N LYS A 121 -4.01 12.95 -0.92
CA LYS A 121 -5.06 13.97 -1.14
C LYS A 121 -6.44 13.46 -0.75
N LEU A 122 -6.77 12.22 -1.10
CA LEU A 122 -8.04 11.61 -0.70
C LEU A 122 -8.13 11.45 0.81
N LEU A 123 -7.05 11.00 1.44
CA LEU A 123 -7.02 10.82 2.89
C LEU A 123 -7.06 12.15 3.64
N GLN A 124 -6.47 13.20 3.11
CA GLN A 124 -6.56 14.54 3.74
C GLN A 124 -8.00 15.04 3.83
N LYS A 125 -8.85 14.67 2.87
CA LYS A 125 -10.27 15.00 2.93
C LYS A 125 -11.03 14.19 3.98
N ILE A 126 -10.62 12.96 4.22
CA ILE A 126 -11.22 12.07 5.21
C ILE A 126 -10.72 12.40 6.63
N TYR A 127 -9.42 12.72 6.74
CA TYR A 127 -8.73 13.00 7.98
C TYR A 127 -8.07 14.39 7.95
N PRO A 128 -8.86 15.48 7.94
CA PRO A 128 -8.32 16.83 7.71
C PRO A 128 -7.32 17.31 8.78
N ASP A 129 -7.43 16.78 10.01
CA ASP A 129 -6.57 17.19 11.13
C ASP A 129 -5.39 16.25 11.38
N TYR A 130 -5.21 15.24 10.52
CA TYR A 130 -4.18 14.23 10.68
C TYR A 130 -2.98 14.53 9.78
N LYS A 131 -1.79 14.20 10.29
CA LYS A 131 -0.59 14.17 9.47
C LYS A 131 -0.56 12.86 8.68
N ILE A 132 -0.51 12.96 7.36
CA ILE A 132 -0.58 11.80 6.48
C ILE A 132 0.77 11.61 5.77
N SER A 133 1.26 10.38 5.78
CA SER A 133 2.51 10.01 5.12
C SER A 133 2.35 8.73 4.32
N GLY A 134 3.17 8.59 3.29
CA GLY A 134 3.12 7.46 2.37
C GLY A 134 4.48 6.79 2.20
N TYR A 135 4.44 5.47 2.13
CA TYR A 135 5.62 4.60 2.01
C TYR A 135 5.41 3.58 0.89
N ILE A 136 6.50 3.18 0.27
CA ILE A 136 6.53 2.05 -0.65
C ILE A 136 7.40 0.95 -0.07
N LEU A 137 6.91 -0.28 -0.11
CA LEU A 137 7.71 -1.47 0.16
C LEU A 137 8.11 -2.10 -1.17
N TRP A 138 9.40 -2.04 -1.46
CA TRP A 138 9.98 -2.67 -2.65
C TRP A 138 10.25 -4.14 -2.34
N LEU A 139 9.41 -5.02 -2.89
CA LEU A 139 9.44 -6.46 -2.56
C LEU A 139 10.66 -7.20 -3.12
N HIS A 140 11.29 -6.67 -4.18
CA HIS A 140 12.47 -7.33 -4.76
C HIS A 140 13.66 -7.37 -3.81
N ASN A 141 13.76 -6.41 -2.88
CA ASN A 141 14.83 -6.35 -1.89
C ASN A 141 14.35 -6.06 -0.46
N TRP A 142 13.03 -6.05 -0.23
CA TRP A 142 12.40 -5.77 1.07
C TRP A 142 12.84 -4.44 1.68
N THR A 143 12.96 -3.43 0.84
CA THR A 143 13.30 -2.06 1.26
C THR A 143 12.05 -1.22 1.43
N LEU A 144 11.90 -0.61 2.61
CA LEU A 144 10.85 0.35 2.89
C LEU A 144 11.35 1.75 2.57
N GLU A 145 10.61 2.49 1.76
CA GLU A 145 10.97 3.85 1.38
C GLU A 145 9.87 4.83 1.75
N TYR A 146 10.23 5.88 2.47
CA TYR A 146 9.36 7.01 2.74
C TYR A 146 9.27 7.87 1.47
N ILE A 147 8.04 8.16 1.02
CA ILE A 147 7.80 8.94 -0.21
C ILE A 147 7.35 10.37 0.12
N ILE A 148 6.37 10.50 1.00
CA ILE A 148 5.78 11.81 1.34
C ILE A 148 5.50 11.90 2.81
#